data_256c4b32491e4807f0af98863a76b0df
#
_entry.id   256c4b32491e4807f0af98863a76b0df
#
_cell.length_a   1.000
_cell.length_b   1.000
_cell.length_c   1.000
_cell.angle_alpha   90.00
_cell.angle_beta   90.00
_cell.angle_gamma   90.00
#
_symmetry.space_group_name_H-M   'P 1'
#
loop_
_entity.id
_entity.type
_entity.pdbx_description
1 polymer ?
#
loop_
_entity_poly.entity_id
_entity_poly.type
_entity_poly.pdbx_seq_one_letter_code
_entity_poly.pdbx_strand_id
1 'polypeptide(L)'
;MNMRNLKYFSFGIISLIFASCIEEKNLSIQNEEELENAELGLSTDFSLKTERSISITATDGEGKTQKGVKMGIFASQPYTGEGIISVEPIFVGYTDASGKLNADVVVANNLSKVFVAPLTAGYGQVQEVDVRNVSSLNFRGVALDRKSTRLNSSHRT
;
A
#
# COMPACT_ATOMS: atom_id res chain seq x y z
N MET A 1 -27.44 -30.51 -72.50
CA MET A 1 -26.22 -30.68 -71.66
C MET A 1 -26.65 -30.66 -70.23
N ASN A 2 -26.71 -31.82 -69.55
CA ASN A 2 -27.42 -32.01 -68.27
C ASN A 2 -26.51 -31.62 -67.06
N MET A 3 -26.87 -30.55 -66.37
CA MET A 3 -26.20 -30.04 -65.15
C MET A 3 -26.66 -30.80 -63.87
N ARG A 4 -26.72 -32.13 -63.89
CA ARG A 4 -27.19 -32.94 -62.73
C ARG A 4 -26.09 -33.69 -61.99
N ASN A 5 -24.83 -33.66 -62.44
CA ASN A 5 -23.78 -34.49 -61.82
C ASN A 5 -22.71 -33.71 -61.07
N LEU A 6 -22.95 -32.41 -60.73
CA LEU A 6 -21.96 -31.61 -60.03
C LEU A 6 -22.20 -31.47 -58.52
N LYS A 7 -23.24 -32.18 -58.00
CA LYS A 7 -23.60 -32.10 -56.56
C LYS A 7 -22.97 -33.12 -55.63
N TYR A 8 -22.28 -34.12 -56.17
CA TYR A 8 -21.75 -35.21 -55.34
C TYR A 8 -20.20 -35.17 -55.20
N PHE A 9 -19.49 -34.26 -55.82
CA PHE A 9 -18.02 -34.19 -55.72
C PHE A 9 -17.51 -33.30 -54.61
N SER A 10 -18.39 -32.54 -53.97
CA SER A 10 -17.97 -31.62 -52.90
C SER A 10 -18.04 -32.19 -51.47
N PHE A 11 -18.61 -33.41 -51.30
CA PHE A 11 -18.80 -33.95 -49.97
C PHE A 11 -17.72 -34.97 -49.54
N GLY A 12 -16.83 -35.35 -50.49
CA GLY A 12 -15.80 -36.38 -50.22
C GLY A 12 -14.48 -35.82 -49.66
N ILE A 13 -14.25 -34.52 -49.71
CA ILE A 13 -12.95 -33.90 -49.35
C ILE A 13 -12.93 -33.39 -47.90
N ILE A 14 -14.09 -33.17 -47.29
CA ILE A 14 -14.16 -32.61 -45.89
C ILE A 14 -14.01 -33.71 -44.82
N SER A 15 -14.09 -34.99 -45.20
CA SER A 15 -14.07 -36.09 -44.21
C SER A 15 -12.66 -36.62 -43.86
N LEU A 16 -11.60 -36.06 -44.45
CA LEU A 16 -10.22 -36.54 -44.26
C LEU A 16 -9.36 -35.64 -43.35
N ILE A 17 -9.94 -34.56 -42.82
CA ILE A 17 -9.13 -33.60 -41.99
C ILE A 17 -9.29 -33.84 -40.48
N PHE A 18 -10.21 -34.71 -40.04
CA PHE A 18 -10.46 -34.97 -38.63
C PHE A 18 -9.81 -36.25 -38.05
N ALA A 19 -8.95 -36.94 -38.81
CA ALA A 19 -8.17 -38.06 -38.31
C ALA A 19 -6.70 -37.68 -38.01
N SER A 20 -6.46 -36.46 -37.56
CA SER A 20 -5.21 -36.14 -36.85
C SER A 20 -5.44 -36.57 -35.38
N CYS A 21 -5.15 -37.82 -35.12
CA CYS A 21 -5.01 -38.37 -33.79
C CYS A 21 -4.08 -37.45 -33.00
N ILE A 22 -4.62 -36.78 -32.01
CA ILE A 22 -3.87 -36.36 -30.84
C ILE A 22 -3.46 -37.71 -30.20
N GLU A 23 -2.24 -38.16 -30.47
CA GLU A 23 -1.58 -39.09 -29.59
C GLU A 23 -1.40 -38.31 -28.25
N GLU A 24 -2.36 -38.50 -27.35
CA GLU A 24 -2.12 -38.31 -25.94
C GLU A 24 -0.97 -39.25 -25.57
N LYS A 25 0.26 -38.75 -25.70
CA LYS A 25 1.35 -39.29 -24.92
C LYS A 25 0.91 -39.14 -23.47
N ASN A 26 0.41 -40.28 -22.93
CA ASN A 26 0.41 -40.51 -21.49
C ASN A 26 1.88 -40.35 -21.03
N LEU A 27 2.29 -39.15 -20.80
CA LEU A 27 3.36 -38.84 -19.86
C LEU A 27 2.78 -39.23 -18.51
N SER A 28 2.89 -40.56 -18.20
CA SER A 28 2.81 -40.98 -16.82
C SER A 28 3.92 -40.20 -16.09
N ILE A 29 3.51 -39.15 -15.41
CA ILE A 29 4.35 -38.47 -14.45
C ILE A 29 4.55 -39.44 -13.29
N GLN A 30 5.48 -40.37 -13.45
CA GLN A 30 6.00 -41.24 -12.39
C GLN A 30 7.14 -40.55 -11.66
N ASN A 31 7.05 -39.27 -11.37
CA ASN A 31 8.04 -38.57 -10.56
C ASN A 31 7.40 -37.46 -9.73
N GLU A 32 6.18 -37.68 -9.21
CA GLU A 32 5.62 -36.77 -8.20
C GLU A 32 6.37 -36.87 -6.86
N GLU A 33 7.08 -37.98 -6.60
CA GLU A 33 7.82 -38.14 -5.34
C GLU A 33 9.26 -37.59 -5.37
N GLU A 34 9.82 -37.27 -6.53
CA GLU A 34 11.18 -36.75 -6.63
C GLU A 34 11.24 -35.20 -6.66
N LEU A 35 10.10 -34.54 -6.88
CA LEU A 35 10.01 -33.08 -6.84
C LEU A 35 9.80 -32.52 -5.43
N GLU A 36 9.43 -33.37 -4.46
CA GLU A 36 9.20 -32.95 -3.07
C GLU A 36 10.50 -32.73 -2.28
N ASN A 37 11.64 -33.21 -2.79
CA ASN A 37 12.94 -33.06 -2.13
C ASN A 37 13.93 -32.13 -2.86
N ALA A 38 13.55 -31.50 -3.95
CA ALA A 38 14.27 -30.36 -4.47
C ALA A 38 13.86 -29.12 -3.67
N GLU A 39 14.30 -29.05 -2.43
CA GLU A 39 14.39 -27.81 -1.65
C GLU A 39 15.42 -26.90 -2.35
N LEU A 40 15.05 -26.44 -3.55
CA LEU A 40 15.65 -25.26 -4.13
C LEU A 40 15.28 -24.16 -3.14
N GLY A 41 16.24 -23.72 -2.34
CA GLY A 41 16.12 -22.63 -1.36
C GLY A 41 15.80 -21.27 -2.00
N LEU A 42 15.01 -21.29 -3.03
CA LEU A 42 14.32 -20.15 -3.61
C LEU A 42 13.03 -20.01 -2.82
N SER A 43 13.07 -19.16 -1.80
CA SER A 43 11.85 -18.62 -1.23
C SER A 43 11.01 -18.04 -2.37
N THR A 44 10.03 -18.79 -2.84
CA THR A 44 9.06 -18.35 -3.85
C THR A 44 7.96 -17.49 -3.19
N ASP A 45 8.33 -16.70 -2.20
CA ASP A 45 7.43 -15.71 -1.64
C ASP A 45 7.24 -14.56 -2.65
N PHE A 46 6.29 -14.74 -3.55
CA PHE A 46 5.82 -13.72 -4.47
C PHE A 46 4.87 -12.73 -3.79
N SER A 47 4.96 -12.59 -2.48
CA SER A 47 4.19 -11.58 -1.77
C SER A 47 4.53 -10.19 -2.33
N LEU A 48 3.55 -9.57 -3.00
CA LEU A 48 3.67 -8.21 -3.51
C LEU A 48 3.52 -7.16 -2.41
N LYS A 49 3.24 -7.60 -1.17
CA LYS A 49 2.95 -6.73 -0.03
C LYS A 49 3.74 -7.19 1.19
N THR A 50 4.16 -6.24 2.00
CA THR A 50 4.84 -6.49 3.27
C THR A 50 4.18 -5.69 4.37
N GLU A 51 3.98 -6.32 5.52
CA GLU A 51 3.53 -5.65 6.74
C GLU A 51 4.71 -4.96 7.45
N ARG A 52 4.48 -3.73 7.92
CA ARG A 52 5.46 -2.91 8.62
C ARG A 52 4.82 -2.21 9.81
N SER A 53 5.51 -2.24 10.95
CA SER A 53 5.09 -1.51 12.16
C SER A 53 5.84 -0.18 12.26
N ILE A 54 5.10 0.90 12.39
CA ILE A 54 5.63 2.26 12.56
C ILE A 54 5.20 2.79 13.92
N SER A 55 6.15 3.14 14.78
CA SER A 55 5.88 3.74 16.08
C SER A 55 5.96 5.25 15.99
N ILE A 56 4.90 5.94 16.41
CA ILE A 56 4.74 7.39 16.33
C ILE A 56 4.49 7.92 17.73
N THR A 57 5.15 9.01 18.10
CA THR A 57 4.90 9.74 19.36
C THR A 57 4.53 11.18 19.01
N ALA A 58 3.50 11.70 19.67
CA ALA A 58 3.12 13.11 19.54
C ALA A 58 3.21 13.85 20.88
N THR A 59 3.82 15.02 20.83
CA THR A 59 3.94 15.93 21.97
C THR A 59 3.44 17.32 21.61
N ASP A 60 3.02 18.12 22.60
CA ASP A 60 2.75 19.53 22.39
C ASP A 60 4.04 20.37 22.23
N GLY A 61 3.88 21.68 22.10
CA GLY A 61 4.99 22.61 22.00
C GLY A 61 5.91 22.65 23.23
N GLU A 62 5.43 22.17 24.40
CA GLU A 62 6.17 22.10 25.66
C GLU A 62 6.83 20.73 25.87
N GLY A 63 6.58 19.75 24.97
CA GLY A 63 7.13 18.41 25.02
C GLY A 63 6.28 17.41 25.82
N LYS A 64 5.07 17.79 26.27
CA LYS A 64 4.14 16.90 26.94
C LYS A 64 3.41 16.01 25.93
N THR A 65 3.31 14.73 26.23
CA THR A 65 2.63 13.75 25.36
C THR A 65 1.16 14.11 25.14
N GLN A 66 0.68 13.94 23.90
CA GLN A 66 -0.66 14.33 23.50
C GLN A 66 -1.46 13.14 23.00
N LYS A 67 -2.59 12.90 23.67
CA LYS A 67 -3.60 11.91 23.29
C LYS A 67 -4.49 12.47 22.17
N GLY A 68 -4.95 11.58 21.28
CA GLY A 68 -5.97 11.88 20.28
C GLY A 68 -5.46 12.69 19.08
N VAL A 69 -4.14 12.78 18.89
CA VAL A 69 -3.57 13.37 17.69
C VAL A 69 -3.81 12.42 16.52
N LYS A 70 -4.57 12.89 15.53
CA LYS A 70 -4.86 12.12 14.33
C LYS A 70 -3.65 12.12 13.40
N MET A 71 -3.20 10.95 13.02
CA MET A 71 -2.05 10.72 12.15
C MET A 71 -2.46 9.98 10.89
N GLY A 72 -1.87 10.32 9.76
CA GLY A 72 -2.03 9.62 8.50
C GLY A 72 -0.70 9.10 7.98
N ILE A 73 -0.70 7.92 7.35
CA ILE A 73 0.44 7.35 6.64
C ILE A 73 0.06 7.27 5.16
N PHE A 74 0.95 7.71 4.28
CA PHE A 74 0.70 7.90 2.86
C PHE A 74 1.80 7.23 2.03
N ALA A 75 1.42 6.68 0.88
CA ALA A 75 2.38 6.10 -0.06
C ALA A 75 3.18 7.16 -0.84
N SER A 76 2.67 8.40 -0.92
CA SER A 76 3.33 9.53 -1.57
C SER A 76 3.12 10.81 -0.75
N GLN A 77 3.84 11.89 -1.10
CA GLN A 77 3.75 13.18 -0.39
C GLN A 77 2.29 13.68 -0.32
N PRO A 78 1.72 13.85 0.90
CA PRO A 78 0.28 14.13 1.06
C PRO A 78 -0.09 15.59 0.84
N TYR A 79 0.85 16.53 0.92
CA TYR A 79 0.57 17.95 0.78
C TYR A 79 1.01 18.49 -0.57
N THR A 80 0.17 19.35 -1.16
CA THR A 80 0.55 20.21 -2.27
C THR A 80 1.30 21.44 -1.76
N GLY A 81 1.78 22.30 -2.65
CA GLY A 81 2.37 23.60 -2.27
C GLY A 81 1.45 24.52 -1.48
N GLU A 82 0.13 24.29 -1.53
CA GLU A 82 -0.90 25.03 -0.78
C GLU A 82 -1.26 24.38 0.57
N GLY A 83 -0.60 23.26 0.94
CA GLY A 83 -0.89 22.53 2.18
C GLY A 83 -2.13 21.65 2.14
N ILE A 84 -2.78 21.50 0.98
CA ILE A 84 -3.96 20.66 0.79
C ILE A 84 -3.53 19.20 0.67
N ILE A 85 -4.23 18.30 1.39
CA ILE A 85 -4.00 16.87 1.28
C ILE A 85 -4.51 16.41 -0.10
N SER A 86 -3.60 16.00 -0.96
CA SER A 86 -3.89 15.57 -2.34
C SER A 86 -3.93 14.06 -2.51
N VAL A 87 -3.54 13.30 -1.48
CA VAL A 87 -3.38 11.85 -1.53
C VAL A 87 -4.18 11.19 -0.41
N GLU A 88 -4.82 10.07 -0.73
CA GLU A 88 -5.53 9.27 0.27
C GLU A 88 -4.53 8.52 1.17
N PRO A 89 -4.72 8.52 2.51
CA PRO A 89 -3.86 7.79 3.42
C PRO A 89 -4.08 6.28 3.30
N ILE A 90 -2.99 5.51 3.36
CA ILE A 90 -3.04 4.05 3.47
C ILE A 90 -3.37 3.58 4.90
N PHE A 91 -3.17 4.46 5.89
CA PHE A 91 -3.53 4.22 7.28
C PHE A 91 -3.88 5.53 7.97
N VAL A 92 -4.87 5.47 8.88
CA VAL A 92 -5.23 6.59 9.77
C VAL A 92 -5.41 6.05 11.18
N GLY A 93 -4.80 6.71 12.16
CA GLY A 93 -4.91 6.34 13.57
C GLY A 93 -4.83 7.55 14.49
N TYR A 94 -4.98 7.29 15.80
CA TYR A 94 -4.92 8.32 16.83
C TYR A 94 -3.94 7.90 17.93
N THR A 95 -3.21 8.87 18.47
CA THR A 95 -2.33 8.62 19.62
C THR A 95 -3.14 8.26 20.86
N ASP A 96 -2.61 7.34 21.65
CA ASP A 96 -3.19 6.87 22.91
C ASP A 96 -2.97 7.87 24.08
N ALA A 97 -3.30 7.45 25.31
CA ALA A 97 -3.13 8.27 26.51
C ALA A 97 -1.66 8.62 26.81
N SER A 98 -0.71 7.83 26.30
CA SER A 98 0.74 8.07 26.42
C SER A 98 1.30 8.90 25.25
N GLY A 99 0.45 9.37 24.34
CA GLY A 99 0.84 10.09 23.13
C GLY A 99 1.46 9.20 22.06
N LYS A 100 1.26 7.87 22.14
CA LYS A 100 1.84 6.91 21.20
C LYS A 100 0.80 6.33 20.25
N LEU A 101 1.22 6.03 19.04
CA LEU A 101 0.47 5.28 18.05
C LEU A 101 1.42 4.25 17.42
N ASN A 102 1.06 2.97 17.54
CA ASN A 102 1.72 1.90 16.78
C ASN A 102 0.83 1.57 15.58
N ALA A 103 1.35 1.77 14.39
CA ALA A 103 0.63 1.59 13.15
C ALA A 103 1.21 0.38 12.39
N ASP A 104 0.41 -0.67 12.22
CA ASP A 104 0.76 -1.78 11.35
C ASP A 104 0.18 -1.51 9.98
N VAL A 105 1.06 -1.30 9.01
CA VAL A 105 0.69 -0.92 7.63
C VAL A 105 1.15 -1.97 6.64
N VAL A 106 0.28 -2.26 5.68
CA VAL A 106 0.60 -3.14 4.56
C VAL A 106 1.03 -2.27 3.38
N VAL A 107 2.27 -2.41 2.98
CA VAL A 107 2.86 -1.65 1.87
C VAL A 107 3.28 -2.56 0.74
N ALA A 108 3.29 -2.04 -0.48
CA ALA A 108 3.82 -2.76 -1.63
C ALA A 108 5.34 -2.96 -1.48
N ASN A 109 5.87 -4.12 -1.88
CA ASN A 109 7.29 -4.45 -1.73
C ASN A 109 8.23 -3.52 -2.51
N ASN A 110 7.74 -2.88 -3.56
CA ASN A 110 8.49 -1.89 -4.33
C ASN A 110 8.50 -0.50 -3.68
N LEU A 111 7.71 -0.29 -2.61
CA LEU A 111 7.66 0.98 -1.90
C LEU A 111 8.81 1.03 -0.89
N SER A 112 9.78 1.91 -1.13
CA SER A 112 10.93 2.10 -0.24
C SER A 112 10.65 3.12 0.86
N LYS A 113 9.70 4.04 0.64
CA LYS A 113 9.41 5.17 1.52
C LYS A 113 7.92 5.36 1.69
N VAL A 114 7.53 5.81 2.88
CA VAL A 114 6.19 6.31 3.20
C VAL A 114 6.30 7.69 3.83
N PHE A 115 5.20 8.42 3.83
CA PHE A 115 5.11 9.76 4.43
C PHE A 115 4.15 9.69 5.60
N VAL A 116 4.60 10.14 6.76
CA VAL A 116 3.78 10.22 7.97
C VAL A 116 3.46 11.67 8.22
N ALA A 117 2.18 12.00 8.34
CA ALA A 117 1.71 13.36 8.53
C ALA A 117 0.65 13.44 9.63
N PRO A 118 0.74 14.44 10.52
CA PRO A 118 -0.35 14.76 11.42
C PRO A 118 -1.52 15.38 10.64
N LEU A 119 -2.71 14.87 10.91
CA LEU A 119 -3.98 15.37 10.38
C LEU A 119 -4.73 16.26 11.38
N THR A 120 -4.09 16.52 12.53
CA THR A 120 -4.58 17.42 13.58
C THR A 120 -3.91 18.79 13.40
N ALA A 121 -4.71 19.86 13.48
CA ALA A 121 -4.17 21.22 13.43
C ALA A 121 -3.15 21.46 14.55
N GLY A 122 -2.12 22.27 14.24
CA GLY A 122 -1.03 22.58 15.19
C GLY A 122 0.17 21.65 15.09
N TYR A 123 0.13 20.66 14.17
CA TYR A 123 1.25 19.80 13.83
C TYR A 123 1.50 19.95 12.32
N GLY A 124 2.55 20.62 11.91
CA GLY A 124 2.70 21.02 10.51
C GLY A 124 3.72 20.22 9.68
N GLN A 125 4.33 19.19 10.25
CA GLN A 125 5.46 18.52 9.59
C GLN A 125 5.07 17.15 9.05
N VAL A 126 5.40 16.93 7.76
CA VAL A 126 5.42 15.58 7.15
C VAL A 126 6.82 15.01 7.35
N GLN A 127 6.90 13.76 7.77
CA GLN A 127 8.18 13.04 7.85
C GLN A 127 8.19 11.93 6.81
N GLU A 128 9.24 11.90 6.01
CA GLU A 128 9.55 10.80 5.09
C GLU A 128 10.25 9.70 5.86
N VAL A 129 9.81 8.46 5.68
CA VAL A 129 10.27 7.28 6.41
C VAL A 129 10.67 6.19 5.44
N ASP A 130 11.88 5.66 5.57
CA ASP A 130 12.30 4.44 4.89
C ASP A 130 11.60 3.24 5.54
N VAL A 131 10.78 2.52 4.77
CA VAL A 131 9.98 1.38 5.25
C VAL A 131 10.87 0.20 5.68
N ARG A 132 12.11 0.15 5.24
CA ARG A 132 13.06 -0.92 5.58
C ARG A 132 13.75 -0.70 6.92
N ASN A 133 13.86 0.56 7.35
CA ASN A 133 14.57 0.98 8.55
C ASN A 133 13.65 1.81 9.45
N VAL A 134 12.49 1.26 9.81
CA VAL A 134 11.51 1.99 10.61
C VAL A 134 12.02 2.21 12.02
N SER A 135 12.30 3.46 12.34
CA SER A 135 12.55 3.96 13.68
C SER A 135 11.31 4.66 14.23
N SER A 136 11.30 4.94 15.52
CA SER A 136 10.24 5.74 16.13
C SER A 136 10.26 7.16 15.60
N LEU A 137 9.08 7.70 15.27
CA LEU A 137 8.88 9.06 14.79
C LEU A 137 8.35 9.95 15.92
N ASN A 138 8.84 11.17 15.99
CA ASN A 138 8.38 12.14 16.97
C ASN A 138 7.78 13.37 16.26
N PHE A 139 6.54 13.70 16.59
CA PHE A 139 5.86 14.88 16.11
C PHE A 139 5.64 15.85 17.27
N ARG A 140 6.05 17.09 17.07
CA ARG A 140 5.89 18.14 18.07
C ARG A 140 4.88 19.17 17.57
N GLY A 141 3.89 19.48 18.40
CA GLY A 141 2.96 20.55 18.14
C GLY A 141 3.61 21.92 18.23
N VAL A 142 3.02 22.89 17.56
CA VAL A 142 3.44 24.28 17.65
C VAL A 142 3.04 24.83 19.02
N ALA A 143 3.97 25.44 19.75
CA ALA A 143 3.66 26.13 20.98
C ALA A 143 2.71 27.31 20.66
N LEU A 144 1.51 27.28 21.22
CA LEU A 144 0.61 28.42 21.14
C LEU A 144 1.20 29.54 21.99
N ASP A 145 1.68 30.60 21.33
CA ASP A 145 2.09 31.82 22.05
C ASP A 145 0.84 32.45 22.70
N ARG A 146 0.66 32.17 23.99
CA ARG A 146 -0.46 32.70 24.80
C ARG A 146 -0.36 34.20 25.07
N LYS A 147 0.68 34.88 24.54
CA LYS A 147 0.90 36.33 24.79
C LYS A 147 0.01 37.24 23.95
N SER A 148 -0.60 36.78 22.87
CA SER A 148 -1.31 37.66 21.94
C SER A 148 -2.80 37.89 22.24
N THR A 149 -3.37 37.36 23.33
CA THR A 149 -4.79 37.54 23.66
C THR A 149 -5.03 38.54 24.80
N ARG A 150 -4.10 39.40 25.14
CA ARG A 150 -4.49 40.59 25.88
C ARG A 150 -5.01 41.64 24.91
N LEU A 151 -6.29 41.51 24.58
CA LEU A 151 -7.07 42.61 24.06
C LEU A 151 -6.94 43.76 25.04
N ASN A 152 -6.26 44.82 24.59
CA ASN A 152 -6.13 46.02 25.31
C ASN A 152 -7.51 46.72 25.41
N SER A 153 -8.28 46.40 26.46
CA SER A 153 -9.58 46.99 26.75
C SER A 153 -9.45 48.32 27.54
N SER A 154 -8.41 49.10 27.27
CA SER A 154 -8.17 50.42 27.88
C SER A 154 -8.41 51.55 26.89
N HIS A 155 -9.62 51.73 26.41
CA HIS A 155 -10.10 52.99 25.86
C HIS A 155 -11.59 53.11 26.12
N ARG A 156 -11.92 53.54 27.33
CA ARG A 156 -13.17 54.29 27.62
C ARG A 156 -12.87 55.25 28.76
N THR A 157 -12.61 56.47 28.43
CA THR A 157 -12.93 57.67 29.18
C THR A 157 -13.71 58.60 28.26
#